data_c308a941eb13058f8ec7ed05d7f8b6be
#
_entry.id   c308a941eb13058f8ec7ed05d7f8b6be
#
_cell.length_a   1.000
_cell.length_b   1.000
_cell.length_c   1.000
_cell.angle_alpha   90.00
_cell.angle_beta   90.00
_cell.angle_gamma   90.00
#
_symmetry.space_group_name_H-M   'P 1'
#
loop_
_entity.id
_entity.type
_entity.pdbx_description
1 polymer ?
#
loop_
_entity_poly.entity_id
_entity_poly.type
_entity_poly.pdbx_seq_one_letter_code
_entity_poly.pdbx_strand_id
1 'polypeptide(L)'
;MAEFVTAAAAPARRGWWPFRRTEPGSGLYLDGGYGVGKTHLLAAAYHAAGDVKRVYLTFQELVHLIGARGAQEAAAHFEGVRLVCLDEFELDDPGNTLIVKRFLEGLFEAGGSLVTTSNTPPEAQGKGRFNAADFQREIQGIAQRFEVVPIDGPDFRKRERRPELHSEAEYSTLLPNLPPPAFSGPRGELLAVPRG
;
A
#
# COMPACT_ATOMS: atom_id res chain seq x y z
N MET A 1 7.19 11.06 -5.59
CA MET A 1 6.43 10.60 -4.43
C MET A 1 6.36 11.64 -3.30
N ALA A 2 7.46 12.19 -2.81
CA ALA A 2 7.42 13.20 -1.75
C ALA A 2 6.55 14.42 -2.13
N GLU A 3 6.68 14.93 -3.35
CA GLU A 3 5.85 16.03 -3.86
C GLU A 3 4.36 15.68 -3.93
N PHE A 4 4.02 14.45 -4.31
CA PHE A 4 2.65 13.96 -4.34
C PHE A 4 2.04 13.95 -2.93
N VAL A 5 2.75 13.37 -1.97
CA VAL A 5 2.30 13.27 -0.58
C VAL A 5 2.14 14.67 0.03
N THR A 6 3.07 15.58 -0.24
CA THR A 6 3.00 16.97 0.21
C THR A 6 1.80 17.68 -0.40
N ALA A 7 1.50 17.45 -1.68
CA ALA A 7 0.34 18.03 -2.35
C ALA A 7 -0.98 17.46 -1.81
N ALA A 8 -1.05 16.15 -1.56
CA ALA A 8 -2.20 15.49 -0.96
C ALA A 8 -2.48 16.00 0.47
N ALA A 9 -1.43 16.30 1.23
CA ALA A 9 -1.51 16.82 2.59
C ALA A 9 -1.82 18.32 2.65
N ALA A 10 -1.62 19.08 1.58
CA ALA A 10 -1.83 20.51 1.58
C ALA A 10 -3.33 20.87 1.73
N PRO A 11 -3.69 21.85 2.57
CA PRO A 11 -5.05 22.38 2.57
C PRO A 11 -5.36 22.94 1.18
N ALA A 12 -6.60 22.78 0.71
CA ALA A 12 -7.06 23.23 -0.60
C ALA A 12 -6.92 24.77 -0.72
N ARG A 13 -5.71 25.26 -0.92
CA ARG A 13 -5.40 26.66 -1.18
C ARG A 13 -5.40 26.93 -2.69
N ARG A 14 -6.31 27.77 -3.14
CA ARG A 14 -6.19 28.53 -4.38
C ARG A 14 -4.93 29.41 -4.27
N GLY A 15 -3.81 29.00 -4.84
CA GLY A 15 -2.56 29.75 -4.83
C GLY A 15 -1.70 29.44 -6.04
N TRP A 16 -1.30 30.46 -6.75
CA TRP A 16 -0.45 30.52 -7.92
C TRP A 16 0.95 29.92 -7.65
N TRP A 17 1.23 28.70 -8.19
CA TRP A 17 2.58 28.13 -8.30
C TRP A 17 2.71 27.31 -9.58
N PRO A 18 3.80 27.45 -10.38
CA PRO A 18 3.90 26.90 -11.73
C PRO A 18 4.45 25.46 -11.84
N PHE A 19 4.58 24.70 -10.75
CA PHE A 19 4.97 23.29 -10.81
C PHE A 19 3.74 22.39 -10.80
N ARG A 20 3.77 21.34 -11.61
CA ARG A 20 2.69 20.37 -11.83
C ARG A 20 1.99 20.04 -10.51
N ARG A 21 0.83 20.62 -10.33
CA ARG A 21 -0.07 20.28 -9.23
C ARG A 21 -0.55 18.86 -9.47
N THR A 22 -0.28 17.99 -8.52
CA THR A 22 -1.11 16.80 -8.36
C THR A 22 -2.49 17.32 -8.01
N GLU A 23 -3.42 17.21 -8.94
CA GLU A 23 -4.79 17.64 -8.73
C GLU A 23 -5.35 16.87 -7.52
N PRO A 24 -6.05 17.52 -6.57
CA PRO A 24 -6.79 16.79 -5.56
C PRO A 24 -7.72 15.78 -6.24
N GLY A 25 -7.72 14.55 -5.79
CA GLY A 25 -8.49 13.49 -6.44
C GLY A 25 -7.72 12.69 -7.49
N SER A 26 -6.40 12.60 -7.38
CA SER A 26 -5.53 11.74 -8.20
C SER A 26 -4.90 10.62 -7.39
N GLY A 27 -4.45 9.58 -8.07
CA GLY A 27 -3.75 8.45 -7.50
C GLY A 27 -2.30 8.36 -7.94
N LEU A 28 -1.42 7.84 -7.09
CA LEU A 28 -0.06 7.44 -7.41
C LEU A 28 0.02 5.92 -7.32
N TYR A 29 0.51 5.28 -8.39
CA TYR A 29 0.62 3.84 -8.50
C TYR A 29 2.09 3.43 -8.52
N LEU A 30 2.53 2.75 -7.47
CA LEU A 30 3.89 2.22 -7.36
C LEU A 30 3.91 0.82 -7.98
N ASP A 31 4.37 0.75 -9.23
CA ASP A 31 4.49 -0.49 -9.99
C ASP A 31 5.91 -1.07 -9.87
N GLY A 32 6.04 -2.38 -9.72
CA GLY A 32 7.35 -3.02 -9.69
C GLY A 32 7.30 -4.46 -9.21
N GLY A 33 8.39 -5.18 -9.41
CA GLY A 33 8.52 -6.59 -9.02
C GLY A 33 8.44 -6.82 -7.51
N TYR A 34 8.52 -8.10 -7.15
CA TYR A 34 8.55 -8.50 -5.75
C TYR A 34 9.85 -8.05 -5.06
N GLY A 35 9.75 -7.65 -3.79
CA GLY A 35 10.89 -7.35 -2.95
C GLY A 35 11.62 -6.04 -3.25
N VAL A 36 11.18 -5.21 -4.20
CA VAL A 36 11.83 -3.93 -4.56
C VAL A 36 11.55 -2.78 -3.57
N GLY A 37 10.78 -3.03 -2.51
CA GLY A 37 10.55 -2.05 -1.43
C GLY A 37 9.31 -1.19 -1.59
N LYS A 38 8.33 -1.55 -2.43
CA LYS A 38 7.08 -0.77 -2.63
C LYS A 38 6.32 -0.49 -1.34
N THR A 39 6.06 -1.51 -0.52
CA THR A 39 5.40 -1.36 0.79
C THR A 39 6.16 -0.41 1.69
N HIS A 40 7.50 -0.41 1.63
CA HIS A 40 8.34 0.52 2.39
C HIS A 40 8.14 1.97 1.95
N LEU A 41 8.07 2.18 0.63
CA LEU A 41 7.77 3.50 0.06
C LEU A 41 6.35 3.96 0.41
N LEU A 42 5.38 3.05 0.42
CA LEU A 42 4.01 3.34 0.81
C LEU A 42 3.92 3.76 2.29
N ALA A 43 4.61 3.03 3.17
CA ALA A 43 4.70 3.40 4.58
C ALA A 43 5.39 4.76 4.78
N ALA A 44 6.46 5.04 4.03
CA ALA A 44 7.12 6.34 4.05
C ALA A 44 6.17 7.47 3.58
N ALA A 45 5.36 7.23 2.55
CA ALA A 45 4.34 8.18 2.10
C ALA A 45 3.30 8.47 3.19
N TYR A 46 2.83 7.42 3.86
CA TYR A 46 1.89 7.56 4.99
C TYR A 46 2.47 8.44 6.11
N HIS A 47 3.72 8.19 6.50
CA HIS A 47 4.37 8.99 7.56
C HIS A 47 4.68 10.42 7.12
N ALA A 48 5.09 10.62 5.88
CA ALA A 48 5.41 11.94 5.33
C ALA A 48 4.20 12.87 5.18
N ALA A 49 2.98 12.33 5.16
CA ALA A 49 1.75 13.13 5.07
C ALA A 49 1.46 13.97 6.33
N GLY A 50 2.17 13.76 7.44
CA GLY A 50 2.04 14.57 8.66
C GLY A 50 0.67 14.40 9.33
N ASP A 51 0.07 15.51 9.79
CA ASP A 51 -1.13 15.50 10.66
C ASP A 51 -2.47 15.45 9.89
N VAL A 52 -2.45 15.23 8.57
CA VAL A 52 -3.71 15.07 7.83
C VAL A 52 -4.39 13.75 8.16
N LYS A 53 -5.73 13.73 8.08
CA LYS A 53 -6.48 12.48 8.22
C LYS A 53 -6.08 11.54 7.09
N ARG A 54 -5.46 10.43 7.45
CA ARG A 54 -4.91 9.43 6.53
C ARG A 54 -5.23 8.02 7.00
N VAL A 55 -5.32 7.11 6.05
CA VAL A 55 -5.61 5.69 6.29
C VAL A 55 -4.57 4.85 5.56
N TYR A 56 -4.11 3.79 6.22
CA TYR A 56 -3.26 2.75 5.63
C TYR A 56 -3.99 1.42 5.76
N LEU A 57 -4.16 0.72 4.65
CA LEU A 57 -4.79 -0.59 4.62
C LEU A 57 -4.30 -1.38 3.38
N THR A 58 -4.49 -2.68 3.42
CA THR A 58 -4.33 -3.54 2.25
C THR A 58 -5.57 -3.48 1.36
N PHE A 59 -5.41 -3.86 0.09
CA PHE A 59 -6.55 -3.99 -0.82
C PHE A 59 -7.62 -4.96 -0.28
N GLN A 60 -7.19 -6.07 0.31
CA GLN A 60 -8.10 -7.06 0.90
C GLN A 60 -8.89 -6.51 2.09
N GLU A 61 -8.25 -5.71 2.94
CA GLU A 61 -8.94 -5.03 4.05
C GLU A 61 -9.98 -4.04 3.56
N LEU A 62 -9.68 -3.28 2.49
CA LEU A 62 -10.64 -2.38 1.86
C LEU A 62 -11.87 -3.15 1.34
N VAL A 63 -11.63 -4.20 0.56
CA VAL A 63 -12.70 -5.04 -0.01
C VAL A 63 -13.54 -5.67 1.11
N HIS A 64 -12.88 -6.18 2.15
CA HIS A 64 -13.55 -6.76 3.30
C HIS A 64 -14.40 -5.73 4.06
N LEU A 65 -13.86 -4.53 4.29
CA LEU A 65 -14.58 -3.44 4.96
C LEU A 65 -15.87 -3.08 4.21
N ILE A 66 -15.77 -2.93 2.87
CA ILE A 66 -16.93 -2.59 2.05
C ILE A 66 -17.91 -3.76 1.99
N GLY A 67 -17.43 -5.00 1.89
CA GLY A 67 -18.28 -6.20 1.87
C GLY A 67 -19.03 -6.43 3.19
N ALA A 68 -18.37 -6.17 4.32
CA ALA A 68 -18.97 -6.42 5.65
C ALA A 68 -19.97 -5.32 6.07
N ARG A 69 -19.75 -4.07 5.66
CA ARG A 69 -20.53 -2.92 6.13
C ARG A 69 -21.41 -2.29 5.05
N GLY A 70 -21.18 -2.66 3.80
CA GLY A 70 -21.78 -1.99 2.65
C GLY A 70 -21.04 -0.71 2.27
N ALA A 71 -21.23 -0.28 1.03
CA ALA A 71 -20.48 0.84 0.44
C ALA A 71 -20.70 2.18 1.16
N GLN A 72 -21.93 2.41 1.64
CA GLN A 72 -22.28 3.68 2.30
C GLN A 72 -21.65 3.83 3.68
N GLU A 73 -21.70 2.78 4.50
CA GLU A 73 -21.07 2.81 5.83
C GLU A 73 -19.55 2.80 5.72
N ALA A 74 -18.98 2.04 4.78
CA ALA A 74 -17.57 2.06 4.49
C ALA A 74 -17.12 3.47 4.05
N ALA A 75 -17.86 4.15 3.18
CA ALA A 75 -17.55 5.50 2.75
C ALA A 75 -17.49 6.50 3.92
N ALA A 76 -18.34 6.34 4.94
CA ALA A 76 -18.31 7.18 6.13
C ALA A 76 -16.97 7.09 6.90
N HIS A 77 -16.28 5.96 6.87
CA HIS A 77 -14.95 5.80 7.47
C HIS A 77 -13.88 6.66 6.78
N PHE A 78 -14.09 6.97 5.52
CA PHE A 78 -13.17 7.78 4.70
C PHE A 78 -13.57 9.26 4.64
N GLU A 79 -14.62 9.66 5.35
CA GLU A 79 -15.02 11.07 5.40
C GLU A 79 -13.90 11.95 5.94
N GLY A 80 -13.53 12.97 5.16
CA GLY A 80 -12.43 13.89 5.48
C GLY A 80 -11.02 13.29 5.34
N VAL A 81 -10.88 12.05 4.87
CA VAL A 81 -9.57 11.45 4.60
C VAL A 81 -8.94 12.16 3.39
N ARG A 82 -7.70 12.62 3.57
CA ARG A 82 -6.92 13.32 2.54
C ARG A 82 -5.96 12.39 1.80
N LEU A 83 -5.51 11.33 2.46
CA LEU A 83 -4.60 10.36 1.88
C LEU A 83 -5.01 8.94 2.28
N VAL A 84 -5.18 8.09 1.28
CA VAL A 84 -5.28 6.64 1.45
C VAL A 84 -4.00 6.00 0.93
N CYS A 85 -3.37 5.19 1.75
CA CYS A 85 -2.27 4.31 1.37
C CYS A 85 -2.81 2.89 1.27
N LEU A 86 -2.84 2.33 0.07
CA LEU A 86 -3.45 1.04 -0.22
C LEU A 86 -2.39 0.06 -0.73
N ASP A 87 -2.05 -0.93 0.09
CA ASP A 87 -1.04 -1.93 -0.26
C ASP A 87 -1.65 -3.10 -1.05
N GLU A 88 -0.85 -3.70 -1.93
CA GLU A 88 -1.20 -4.91 -2.69
C GLU A 88 -2.48 -4.77 -3.55
N PHE A 89 -2.57 -3.66 -4.31
CA PHE A 89 -3.70 -3.41 -5.19
C PHE A 89 -3.76 -4.44 -6.34
N GLU A 90 -4.79 -5.30 -6.31
CA GLU A 90 -5.00 -6.31 -7.34
C GLU A 90 -6.49 -6.46 -7.67
N LEU A 91 -6.84 -6.17 -8.93
CA LEU A 91 -8.19 -6.36 -9.48
C LEU A 91 -8.30 -7.77 -10.07
N ASP A 92 -8.56 -8.74 -9.24
CA ASP A 92 -8.61 -10.17 -9.60
C ASP A 92 -10.03 -10.75 -9.68
N ASP A 93 -11.03 -9.93 -9.32
CA ASP A 93 -12.45 -10.30 -9.33
C ASP A 93 -13.31 -9.15 -9.86
N PRO A 94 -14.33 -9.42 -10.71
CA PRO A 94 -15.21 -8.40 -11.26
C PRO A 94 -15.99 -7.61 -10.22
N GLY A 95 -16.46 -8.28 -9.15
CA GLY A 95 -17.18 -7.63 -8.05
C GLY A 95 -16.30 -6.64 -7.33
N ASN A 96 -15.06 -7.03 -7.03
CA ASN A 96 -14.06 -6.16 -6.41
C ASN A 96 -13.73 -4.97 -7.31
N THR A 97 -13.64 -5.16 -8.64
CA THR A 97 -13.38 -4.09 -9.59
C THR A 97 -14.44 -2.99 -9.52
N LEU A 98 -15.72 -3.36 -9.50
CA LEU A 98 -16.83 -2.39 -9.39
C LEU A 98 -16.86 -1.67 -8.05
N ILE A 99 -16.62 -2.41 -6.97
CA ILE A 99 -16.57 -1.87 -5.61
C ILE A 99 -15.45 -0.83 -5.50
N VAL A 100 -14.26 -1.19 -5.97
CA VAL A 100 -13.08 -0.31 -5.90
C VAL A 100 -13.26 0.90 -6.79
N LYS A 101 -13.82 0.75 -7.99
CA LYS A 101 -14.13 1.89 -8.87
C LYS A 101 -14.99 2.92 -8.16
N ARG A 102 -16.10 2.48 -7.55
CA ARG A 102 -17.01 3.37 -6.81
C ARG A 102 -16.34 4.03 -5.61
N PHE A 103 -15.53 3.28 -4.88
CA PHE A 103 -14.75 3.81 -3.77
C PHE A 103 -13.79 4.90 -4.23
N LEU A 104 -13.03 4.66 -5.31
CA LEU A 104 -12.07 5.63 -5.84
C LEU A 104 -12.76 6.88 -6.38
N GLU A 105 -13.88 6.72 -7.07
CA GLU A 105 -14.70 7.86 -7.55
C GLU A 105 -15.10 8.74 -6.36
N GLY A 106 -15.68 8.15 -5.31
CA GLY A 106 -16.09 8.90 -4.11
C GLY A 106 -14.92 9.53 -3.35
N LEU A 107 -13.79 8.84 -3.21
CA LEU A 107 -12.58 9.37 -2.59
C LEU A 107 -12.06 10.60 -3.34
N PHE A 108 -11.96 10.50 -4.66
CA PHE A 108 -11.43 11.58 -5.50
C PHE A 108 -12.39 12.77 -5.59
N GLU A 109 -13.70 12.54 -5.67
CA GLU A 109 -14.72 13.60 -5.61
C GLU A 109 -14.69 14.36 -4.28
N ALA A 110 -14.43 13.67 -3.19
CA ALA A 110 -14.21 14.28 -1.88
C ALA A 110 -12.85 15.02 -1.73
N GLY A 111 -12.01 14.97 -2.78
CA GLY A 111 -10.69 15.62 -2.79
C GLY A 111 -9.62 14.83 -2.03
N GLY A 112 -9.85 13.56 -1.75
CA GLY A 112 -8.85 12.63 -1.24
C GLY A 112 -7.88 12.20 -2.32
N SER A 113 -6.70 11.72 -1.92
CA SER A 113 -5.67 11.18 -2.80
C SER A 113 -5.34 9.74 -2.40
N LEU A 114 -4.85 8.96 -3.35
CA LEU A 114 -4.47 7.57 -3.14
C LEU A 114 -3.00 7.34 -3.52
N VAL A 115 -2.25 6.64 -2.67
CA VAL A 115 -1.00 5.99 -3.07
C VAL A 115 -1.20 4.49 -2.95
N THR A 116 -0.86 3.76 -3.99
CA THR A 116 -1.03 2.30 -3.98
C THR A 116 0.19 1.56 -4.50
N THR A 117 0.32 0.31 -4.13
CA THR A 117 1.37 -0.60 -4.63
C THR A 117 0.76 -1.77 -5.38
N SER A 118 1.44 -2.24 -6.40
CA SER A 118 1.09 -3.50 -7.06
C SER A 118 2.31 -4.16 -7.71
N ASN A 119 2.17 -5.44 -8.01
CA ASN A 119 3.12 -6.21 -8.82
C ASN A 119 2.67 -6.31 -10.29
N THR A 120 1.50 -5.74 -10.59
CA THR A 120 0.86 -5.80 -11.91
C THR A 120 0.59 -4.38 -12.38
N PRO A 121 1.07 -3.96 -13.55
CA PRO A 121 0.77 -2.64 -14.10
C PRO A 121 -0.74 -2.40 -14.19
N PRO A 122 -1.22 -1.14 -14.05
CA PRO A 122 -2.65 -0.84 -14.01
C PRO A 122 -3.44 -1.38 -15.22
N GLU A 123 -2.87 -1.27 -16.41
CA GLU A 123 -3.48 -1.75 -17.66
C GLU A 123 -3.43 -3.28 -17.83
N ALA A 124 -2.68 -3.97 -17.00
CA ALA A 124 -2.58 -5.42 -17.00
C ALA A 124 -3.41 -6.08 -15.89
N GLN A 125 -4.05 -5.29 -15.03
CA GLN A 125 -4.93 -5.78 -13.97
C GLN A 125 -6.06 -6.65 -14.56
N GLY A 126 -6.41 -7.74 -13.87
CA GLY A 126 -7.47 -8.68 -14.27
C GLY A 126 -7.16 -9.56 -15.47
N LYS A 127 -6.05 -9.37 -16.20
CA LYS A 127 -5.71 -10.19 -17.37
C LYS A 127 -5.51 -11.66 -16.97
N GLY A 128 -6.25 -12.54 -17.66
CA GLY A 128 -6.12 -13.99 -17.49
C GLY A 128 -6.82 -14.58 -16.27
N ARG A 129 -7.49 -13.79 -15.43
CA ARG A 129 -8.17 -14.28 -14.23
C ARG A 129 -9.69 -14.40 -14.40
N PHE A 130 -10.30 -13.57 -15.23
CA PHE A 130 -11.72 -13.62 -15.57
C PHE A 130 -11.91 -13.08 -16.99
N ASN A 131 -13.13 -13.09 -17.52
CA ASN A 131 -13.40 -12.49 -18.83
C ASN A 131 -13.23 -10.95 -18.74
N ALA A 132 -11.95 -10.53 -18.70
CA ALA A 132 -11.56 -9.14 -18.49
C ALA A 132 -12.10 -8.20 -19.59
N ALA A 133 -12.53 -8.73 -20.74
CA ALA A 133 -13.08 -7.93 -21.83
C ALA A 133 -14.32 -7.14 -21.40
N ASP A 134 -15.17 -7.72 -20.55
CA ASP A 134 -16.38 -7.07 -20.06
C ASP A 134 -16.10 -5.96 -19.05
N PHE A 135 -14.93 -6.01 -18.39
CA PHE A 135 -14.52 -5.06 -17.35
C PHE A 135 -13.34 -4.17 -17.75
N GLN A 136 -12.89 -4.27 -18.98
CA GLN A 136 -11.74 -3.48 -19.46
C GLN A 136 -11.98 -1.97 -19.34
N ARG A 137 -13.20 -1.51 -19.54
CA ARG A 137 -13.54 -0.08 -19.42
C ARG A 137 -13.40 0.40 -17.98
N GLU A 138 -13.85 -0.42 -17.03
CA GLU A 138 -13.75 -0.13 -15.60
C GLU A 138 -12.29 -0.11 -15.14
N ILE A 139 -11.51 -1.11 -15.55
CA ILE A 139 -10.07 -1.20 -15.25
C ILE A 139 -9.32 -0.02 -15.88
N GLN A 140 -9.60 0.32 -17.15
CA GLN A 140 -9.00 1.47 -17.81
C GLN A 140 -9.39 2.79 -17.14
N GLY A 141 -10.68 2.94 -16.75
CA GLY A 141 -11.16 4.10 -16.03
C GLY A 141 -10.46 4.30 -14.68
N ILE A 142 -10.15 3.20 -13.98
CA ILE A 142 -9.34 3.21 -12.77
C ILE A 142 -7.89 3.59 -13.11
N ALA A 143 -7.29 2.93 -14.10
CA ALA A 143 -5.89 3.14 -14.50
C ALA A 143 -5.59 4.59 -14.90
N GLN A 144 -6.52 5.25 -15.60
CA GLN A 144 -6.38 6.65 -16.00
C GLN A 144 -6.34 7.65 -14.85
N ARG A 145 -6.75 7.25 -13.66
CA ARG A 145 -6.70 8.08 -12.44
C ARG A 145 -5.35 8.05 -11.73
N PHE A 146 -4.44 7.20 -12.21
CA PHE A 146 -3.14 7.01 -11.59
C PHE A 146 -2.00 7.61 -12.41
N GLU A 147 -1.08 8.26 -11.72
CA GLU A 147 0.28 8.46 -12.19
C GLU A 147 1.09 7.22 -11.81
N VAL A 148 1.61 6.51 -12.81
CA VAL A 148 2.39 5.27 -12.58
C VAL A 148 3.85 5.62 -12.36
N VAL A 149 4.39 5.14 -11.25
CA VAL A 149 5.81 5.25 -10.92
C VAL A 149 6.42 3.86 -10.89
N PRO A 150 7.23 3.51 -11.90
CA PRO A 150 7.93 2.24 -11.90
C PRO A 150 9.00 2.23 -10.81
N ILE A 151 9.05 1.15 -10.04
CA ILE A 151 10.04 0.91 -9.01
C ILE A 151 10.91 -0.25 -9.45
N ASP A 152 12.06 0.09 -10.00
CA ASP A 152 13.07 -0.88 -10.42
C ASP A 152 14.10 -1.10 -9.32
N GLY A 153 14.53 -2.34 -9.18
CA GLY A 153 15.56 -2.69 -8.22
C GLY A 153 15.72 -4.19 -8.02
N PRO A 154 16.76 -4.60 -7.33
CA PRO A 154 16.94 -6.00 -6.96
C PRO A 154 15.88 -6.40 -5.91
N ASP A 155 15.50 -7.67 -5.92
CA ASP A 155 14.69 -8.23 -4.85
C ASP A 155 15.50 -8.22 -3.53
N PHE A 156 15.20 -7.25 -2.67
CA PHE A 156 15.89 -7.09 -1.39
C PHE A 156 15.67 -8.26 -0.42
N ARG A 157 14.71 -9.14 -0.68
CA ARG A 157 14.50 -10.37 0.11
C ARG A 157 15.58 -11.41 -0.19
N LYS A 158 16.20 -11.34 -1.38
CA LYS A 158 17.27 -12.23 -1.81
C LYS A 158 18.67 -11.75 -1.41
N ARG A 159 18.79 -10.59 -0.74
CA ARG A 159 20.04 -10.27 -0.06
C ARG A 159 20.34 -11.43 0.88
N GLU A 160 21.52 -12.02 0.75
CA GLU A 160 22.06 -12.96 1.72
C GLU A 160 22.05 -12.27 3.09
N ARG A 161 20.92 -12.33 3.79
CA ARG A 161 20.94 -12.28 5.23
C ARG A 161 21.69 -13.57 5.58
N ARG A 162 22.99 -13.45 5.83
CA ARG A 162 23.57 -14.36 6.81
C ARG A 162 22.72 -14.10 8.06
N PRO A 163 21.88 -15.05 8.47
CA PRO A 163 21.34 -14.97 9.81
C PRO A 163 22.59 -14.88 10.68
N GLU A 164 22.77 -13.80 11.42
CA GLU A 164 23.70 -13.81 12.53
C GLU A 164 23.10 -14.81 13.51
N LEU A 165 23.57 -16.05 13.40
CA LEU A 165 23.20 -17.13 14.29
C LEU A 165 23.96 -16.86 15.57
N HIS A 166 23.30 -16.19 16.50
CA HIS A 166 23.86 -16.00 17.83
C HIS A 166 23.82 -17.35 18.58
N SER A 167 24.96 -17.72 19.14
CA SER A 167 25.01 -18.86 20.06
C SER A 167 24.15 -18.55 21.30
N GLU A 168 23.73 -19.59 22.01
CA GLU A 168 22.97 -19.43 23.27
C GLU A 168 23.68 -18.52 24.25
N ALA A 169 25.04 -18.59 24.31
CA ALA A 169 25.86 -17.73 25.12
C ALA A 169 25.80 -16.25 24.69
N GLU A 170 25.85 -15.96 23.39
CA GLU A 170 25.70 -14.60 22.84
C GLU A 170 24.31 -14.04 23.10
N TYR A 171 23.27 -14.88 22.91
CA TYR A 171 21.89 -14.48 23.20
C TYR A 171 21.70 -14.10 24.67
N SER A 172 22.23 -14.89 25.58
CA SER A 172 22.17 -14.61 27.04
C SER A 172 22.92 -13.36 27.43
N THR A 173 23.97 -12.99 26.69
CA THR A 173 24.73 -11.75 26.91
C THR A 173 24.01 -10.52 26.41
N LEU A 174 23.33 -10.64 25.26
CA LEU A 174 22.59 -9.53 24.64
C LEU A 174 21.25 -9.25 25.34
N LEU A 175 20.62 -10.26 25.90
CA LEU A 175 19.28 -10.19 26.50
C LEU A 175 19.21 -10.85 27.89
N PRO A 176 19.97 -10.36 28.88
CA PRO A 176 20.18 -11.05 30.17
C PRO A 176 18.91 -11.24 31.01
N ASN A 177 17.81 -10.56 30.69
CA ASN A 177 16.56 -10.60 31.47
C ASN A 177 15.37 -11.20 30.69
N LEU A 178 15.59 -11.84 29.56
CA LEU A 178 14.53 -12.49 28.79
C LEU A 178 14.53 -14.01 29.07
N PRO A 179 13.34 -14.63 29.22
CA PRO A 179 13.28 -16.08 29.33
C PRO A 179 13.80 -16.70 27.99
N PRO A 180 14.42 -17.89 28.08
CA PRO A 180 14.92 -18.55 26.87
C PRO A 180 13.82 -18.73 25.85
N PRO A 181 14.12 -18.58 24.56
CA PRO A 181 13.13 -18.74 23.50
C PRO A 181 12.58 -20.17 23.51
N ALA A 182 11.25 -20.27 23.29
CA ALA A 182 10.52 -21.54 23.34
C ALA A 182 10.81 -22.49 22.17
N PHE A 183 11.70 -22.13 21.23
CA PHE A 183 12.02 -22.92 20.04
C PHE A 183 13.52 -23.07 19.87
N SER A 184 14.00 -24.30 19.93
CA SER A 184 15.27 -24.70 19.35
C SER A 184 15.03 -25.31 17.98
N GLY A 185 15.67 -24.81 16.93
CA GLY A 185 15.67 -25.45 15.62
C GLY A 185 16.37 -26.83 15.65
N PRO A 186 16.24 -27.64 14.61
CA PRO A 186 16.77 -29.00 14.56
C PRO A 186 18.30 -29.10 14.68
N ARG A 187 19.02 -28.01 14.78
CA ARG A 187 20.48 -27.93 14.99
C ARG A 187 20.89 -27.18 16.27
N GLY A 188 19.98 -26.94 17.21
CA GLY A 188 20.28 -26.21 18.43
C GLY A 188 20.55 -24.70 18.25
N GLU A 189 20.15 -24.14 17.12
CA GLU A 189 20.33 -22.73 16.82
C GLU A 189 19.08 -21.93 17.22
N LEU A 190 19.28 -20.85 17.98
CA LEU A 190 18.22 -20.00 18.47
C LEU A 190 17.86 -18.92 17.43
N LEU A 191 16.64 -18.93 16.94
CA LEU A 191 16.09 -17.86 16.13
C LEU A 191 15.48 -16.81 17.05
N ALA A 192 16.06 -15.63 17.12
CA ALA A 192 15.45 -14.48 17.79
C ALA A 192 14.26 -13.99 16.94
N VAL A 193 13.05 -14.11 17.48
CA VAL A 193 11.87 -13.49 16.88
C VAL A 193 11.77 -12.07 17.45
N PRO A 194 11.84 -11.01 16.61
CA PRO A 194 11.59 -9.65 17.08
C PRO A 194 10.14 -9.55 17.55
N ARG A 195 9.95 -9.09 18.79
CA ARG A 195 8.63 -8.68 19.25
C ARG A 195 8.30 -7.34 18.58
N GLY A 196 7.22 -7.31 17.77
CA GLY A 196 6.58 -6.11 17.30
C GLY A 196 5.93 -5.33 18.46
#